data_e7af85c8cc21f45028f81d36760aa2e7
#
_entry.id   e7af85c8cc21f45028f81d36760aa2e7
#
_cell.length_a   1.000
_cell.length_b   1.000
_cell.length_c   1.000
_cell.angle_alpha   90.00
_cell.angle_beta   90.00
_cell.angle_gamma   90.00
#
_symmetry.space_group_name_H-M   'P 1'
#
loop_
_entity.id
_entity.type
_entity.pdbx_description
1 polymer ?
#
loop_
_entity_poly.entity_id
_entity_poly.type
_entity_poly.pdbx_seq_one_letter_code
_entity_poly.pdbx_strand_id
1 'polypeptide(L)'
;MKRVFHSLFAFCLLMLMAGAGHAQTYQIVSTQTSIVAGDLNKTVTTVQAGSNTLNRFLISRVVKGVPNQALRGAILLLPPLGSGFQNYEVGENDDYNNSFVAFFARRNFDVWGYSQRVQGLVAGTCESGAADCSAMADWGLQSIVDDVAFVRQQMELVHPGQRPVVGGLSLGSIASIATINAHPGDYAGAILIEGTMYDEDLTVRAINANFCAAFDVLLANGVFYDGQGLPGFKLISHLASVDPEGLSPLPIFPPGFTNHRAFVATMSAPPLSPTTPRPGYFFLAGSVAEDRFFFVNEPLIHSNIAQFVDYSAIRTIRDVSCGLAGDQTFTGNLQSFNQPVIVFAGGHGFGTGMVDTANLMTSAQVTLNFKEEYGHVDHVFSLNHLHEVEHPILKWLLQEAFKQPLE
;
A
#
# COMPACT_ATOMS: atom_id res chain seq x y z
N MET A 1 -18.86 -31.73 -47.62
CA MET A 1 -17.71 -31.72 -46.66
C MET A 1 -16.75 -30.52 -46.78
N LYS A 2 -16.54 -29.89 -47.95
CA LYS A 2 -15.61 -28.74 -48.09
C LYS A 2 -16.06 -27.41 -47.45
N ARG A 3 -17.35 -27.16 -47.23
CA ARG A 3 -17.87 -25.89 -46.68
C ARG A 3 -17.84 -25.82 -45.13
N VAL A 4 -17.80 -26.95 -44.46
CA VAL A 4 -17.76 -26.99 -42.98
C VAL A 4 -16.35 -26.68 -42.42
N PHE A 5 -15.31 -27.04 -43.17
CA PHE A 5 -13.92 -26.81 -42.79
C PHE A 5 -13.50 -25.33 -42.83
N HIS A 6 -14.09 -24.52 -43.71
CA HIS A 6 -13.78 -23.08 -43.78
C HIS A 6 -14.41 -22.27 -42.64
N SER A 7 -15.57 -22.70 -42.12
CA SER A 7 -16.23 -22.02 -41.01
C SER A 7 -15.54 -22.31 -39.67
N LEU A 8 -14.98 -23.50 -39.46
CA LEU A 8 -14.23 -23.82 -38.24
C LEU A 8 -12.87 -23.08 -38.20
N PHE A 9 -12.20 -22.90 -39.32
CA PHE A 9 -10.92 -22.21 -39.38
C PHE A 9 -11.06 -20.69 -39.14
N ALA A 10 -12.14 -20.08 -39.66
CA ALA A 10 -12.46 -18.67 -39.39
C ALA A 10 -12.85 -18.42 -37.93
N PHE A 11 -13.54 -19.39 -37.26
CA PHE A 11 -13.92 -19.28 -35.87
C PHE A 11 -12.72 -19.46 -34.93
N CYS A 12 -11.77 -20.34 -35.24
CA CYS A 12 -10.52 -20.46 -34.47
C CYS A 12 -9.62 -19.23 -34.66
N LEU A 13 -9.58 -18.61 -35.83
CA LEU A 13 -8.81 -17.37 -36.03
C LEU A 13 -9.42 -16.16 -35.29
N LEU A 14 -10.74 -16.08 -35.20
CA LEU A 14 -11.44 -15.05 -34.43
C LEU A 14 -11.27 -15.23 -32.91
N MET A 15 -11.19 -16.47 -32.40
CA MET A 15 -10.88 -16.72 -31.00
C MET A 15 -9.42 -16.42 -30.61
N LEU A 16 -8.48 -16.54 -31.55
CA LEU A 16 -7.08 -16.16 -31.35
C LEU A 16 -6.86 -14.65 -31.39
N MET A 17 -7.77 -13.87 -31.98
CA MET A 17 -7.70 -12.40 -31.96
C MET A 17 -8.40 -11.77 -30.75
N ALA A 18 -9.28 -12.49 -30.05
CA ALA A 18 -9.96 -12.01 -28.85
C ALA A 18 -9.07 -12.03 -27.59
N GLY A 19 -7.86 -12.59 -27.66
CA GLY A 19 -6.92 -12.71 -26.56
C GLY A 19 -5.70 -11.77 -26.63
N ALA A 20 -5.61 -10.88 -27.60
CA ALA A 20 -4.60 -9.83 -27.61
C ALA A 20 -5.05 -8.67 -26.70
N GLY A 21 -5.10 -8.91 -25.39
CA GLY A 21 -5.06 -7.83 -24.43
C GLY A 21 -3.87 -6.94 -24.82
N HIS A 22 -4.10 -5.67 -25.09
CA HIS A 22 -3.04 -4.73 -25.42
C HIS A 22 -2.14 -4.67 -24.20
N ALA A 23 -0.97 -5.32 -24.27
CA ALA A 23 0.02 -5.21 -23.21
C ALA A 23 0.28 -3.71 -23.00
N GLN A 24 0.05 -3.22 -21.81
CA GLN A 24 0.25 -1.82 -21.48
C GLN A 24 1.71 -1.47 -21.73
N THR A 25 1.96 -0.45 -22.57
CA THR A 25 3.33 0.00 -22.86
C THR A 25 3.79 0.93 -21.74
N TYR A 26 5.04 0.75 -21.29
CA TYR A 26 5.67 1.59 -20.28
C TYR A 26 6.81 2.37 -20.88
N GLN A 27 6.90 3.65 -20.54
CA GLN A 27 7.96 4.54 -20.97
C GLN A 27 8.58 5.26 -19.77
N ILE A 28 9.90 5.19 -19.62
CA ILE A 28 10.62 6.03 -18.67
C ILE A 28 10.64 7.47 -19.21
N VAL A 29 10.06 8.38 -18.43
CA VAL A 29 9.95 9.80 -18.78
C VAL A 29 11.14 10.59 -18.27
N SER A 30 11.57 10.32 -17.03
CA SER A 30 12.72 10.98 -16.41
C SER A 30 13.33 10.11 -15.32
N THR A 31 14.60 10.34 -15.04
CA THR A 31 15.32 9.74 -13.90
C THR A 31 16.15 10.82 -13.24
N GLN A 32 16.08 10.92 -11.92
CA GLN A 32 16.84 11.85 -11.11
C GLN A 32 17.53 11.10 -9.97
N THR A 33 18.78 11.46 -9.68
CA THR A 33 19.53 10.88 -8.55
C THR A 33 19.99 12.00 -7.62
N SER A 34 19.84 11.77 -6.33
CA SER A 34 20.28 12.69 -5.26
C SER A 34 20.91 11.92 -4.12
N ILE A 35 21.71 12.61 -3.31
CA ILE A 35 22.20 12.09 -2.03
C ILE A 35 21.19 12.49 -0.95
N VAL A 36 20.74 11.51 -0.17
CA VAL A 36 19.86 11.70 0.97
C VAL A 36 20.56 11.18 2.23
N ALA A 37 20.31 11.82 3.38
CA ALA A 37 20.90 11.42 4.67
C ALA A 37 22.44 11.23 4.64
N GLY A 38 23.14 11.95 3.76
CA GLY A 38 24.61 12.01 3.68
C GLY A 38 25.28 10.79 3.06
N ASP A 39 24.80 9.58 3.30
CA ASP A 39 25.42 8.31 2.86
C ASP A 39 24.55 7.46 1.94
N LEU A 40 23.32 7.88 1.66
CA LEU A 40 22.36 7.15 0.84
C LEU A 40 22.15 7.85 -0.50
N ASN A 41 22.20 7.08 -1.58
CA ASN A 41 21.83 7.52 -2.93
C ASN A 41 20.36 7.18 -3.19
N LYS A 42 19.56 8.18 -3.53
CA LYS A 42 18.17 8.01 -3.96
C LYS A 42 18.06 8.32 -5.45
N THR A 43 17.49 7.37 -6.18
CA THR A 43 17.09 7.54 -7.59
C THR A 43 15.57 7.50 -7.70
N VAL A 44 14.98 8.49 -8.36
CA VAL A 44 13.55 8.54 -8.65
C VAL A 44 13.37 8.53 -10.15
N THR A 45 12.60 7.55 -10.65
CA THR A 45 12.27 7.38 -12.06
C THR A 45 10.77 7.57 -12.24
N THR A 46 10.39 8.51 -13.13
CA THR A 46 9.00 8.71 -13.55
C THR A 46 8.72 7.80 -14.73
N VAL A 47 7.67 7.01 -14.62
CA VAL A 47 7.21 6.09 -15.66
C VAL A 47 5.82 6.49 -16.10
N GLN A 48 5.57 6.49 -17.41
CA GLN A 48 4.25 6.65 -18.01
C GLN A 48 3.76 5.31 -18.54
N ALA A 49 2.55 4.94 -18.14
CA ALA A 49 1.86 3.74 -18.59
C ALA A 49 0.85 4.08 -19.69
N GLY A 50 1.07 3.59 -20.90
CA GLY A 50 0.26 3.92 -22.07
C GLY A 50 0.43 5.36 -22.57
N SER A 51 -0.56 5.86 -23.30
CA SER A 51 -0.50 7.19 -23.93
C SER A 51 -1.08 8.33 -23.06
N ASN A 52 -1.88 8.02 -22.03
CA ASN A 52 -2.47 9.05 -21.19
C ASN A 52 -1.42 9.59 -20.21
N THR A 53 -1.20 10.90 -20.24
CA THR A 53 -0.18 11.58 -19.40
C THR A 53 -0.49 11.57 -17.90
N LEU A 54 -1.72 11.28 -17.50
CA LEU A 54 -2.08 11.07 -16.09
C LEU A 54 -1.64 9.70 -15.57
N ASN A 55 -1.47 8.71 -16.44
CA ASN A 55 -1.02 7.37 -16.07
C ASN A 55 0.48 7.36 -15.76
N ARG A 56 0.91 8.17 -14.80
CA ARG A 56 2.30 8.24 -14.36
C ARG A 56 2.43 7.76 -12.92
N PHE A 57 3.46 6.96 -12.71
CA PHE A 57 3.86 6.51 -11.38
C PHE A 57 5.36 6.69 -11.17
N LEU A 58 5.80 6.59 -9.92
CA LEU A 58 7.20 6.76 -9.60
C LEU A 58 7.81 5.44 -9.12
N ILE A 59 9.04 5.19 -9.56
CA ILE A 59 9.92 4.17 -9.01
C ILE A 59 10.99 4.90 -8.21
N SER A 60 11.09 4.60 -6.93
CA SER A 60 12.18 5.08 -6.08
C SER A 60 13.14 3.94 -5.78
N ARG A 61 14.42 4.24 -5.70
CA ARG A 61 15.46 3.30 -5.27
C ARG A 61 16.42 3.98 -4.33
N VAL A 62 16.68 3.37 -3.17
CA VAL A 62 17.61 3.90 -2.18
C VAL A 62 18.65 2.84 -1.83
N VAL A 63 19.91 3.20 -1.97
CA VAL A 63 21.04 2.33 -1.67
C VAL A 63 22.14 3.11 -0.94
N LYS A 64 22.95 2.40 -0.17
CA LYS A 64 24.15 2.98 0.44
C LYS A 64 25.16 3.37 -0.64
N GLY A 65 25.70 4.58 -0.53
CA GLY A 65 26.61 5.17 -1.52
C GLY A 65 28.03 4.61 -1.54
N VAL A 66 28.30 3.43 -0.95
CA VAL A 66 29.63 2.81 -0.92
C VAL A 66 29.83 1.93 -2.15
N PRO A 67 30.81 2.25 -3.03
CA PRO A 67 31.09 1.40 -4.19
C PRO A 67 31.52 -0.01 -3.78
N ASN A 68 31.06 -1.02 -4.54
CA ASN A 68 31.46 -2.44 -4.42
C ASN A 68 31.06 -3.16 -3.12
N GLN A 69 30.15 -2.62 -2.33
CA GLN A 69 29.61 -3.35 -1.20
C GLN A 69 28.57 -4.37 -1.69
N ALA A 70 28.73 -5.64 -1.30
CA ALA A 70 27.76 -6.68 -1.63
C ALA A 70 26.41 -6.37 -0.99
N LEU A 71 25.36 -6.38 -1.80
CA LEU A 71 23.99 -6.20 -1.30
C LEU A 71 23.49 -7.52 -0.69
N ARG A 72 22.74 -7.42 0.40
CA ARG A 72 22.15 -8.56 1.11
C ARG A 72 20.87 -9.05 0.44
N GLY A 73 20.25 -8.23 -0.37
CA GLY A 73 19.00 -8.52 -1.11
C GLY A 73 18.30 -7.24 -1.50
N ALA A 74 17.16 -7.38 -2.17
CA ALA A 74 16.34 -6.27 -2.58
C ALA A 74 14.94 -6.33 -1.94
N ILE A 75 14.44 -5.19 -1.51
CA ILE A 75 13.10 -5.03 -0.90
C ILE A 75 12.31 -4.07 -1.78
N LEU A 76 11.10 -4.45 -2.19
CA LEU A 76 10.17 -3.60 -2.92
C LEU A 76 9.02 -3.22 -2.00
N LEU A 77 8.90 -1.94 -1.66
CA LEU A 77 7.87 -1.39 -0.78
C LEU A 77 6.74 -0.75 -1.57
N LEU A 78 5.52 -1.16 -1.27
CA LEU A 78 4.28 -0.66 -1.83
C LEU A 78 3.58 0.24 -0.79
N PRO A 79 3.10 1.44 -1.19
CA PRO A 79 2.63 2.43 -0.24
C PRO A 79 1.21 2.15 0.24
N PRO A 80 0.81 2.68 1.42
CA PRO A 80 -0.58 2.71 1.85
C PRO A 80 -1.44 3.59 0.94
N LEU A 81 -2.77 3.50 1.11
CA LEU A 81 -3.72 4.33 0.37
C LEU A 81 -3.41 5.82 0.59
N GLY A 82 -3.45 6.57 -0.49
CA GLY A 82 -3.27 8.02 -0.43
C GLY A 82 -1.84 8.48 -0.21
N SER A 83 -0.84 7.59 -0.33
CA SER A 83 0.55 7.98 -0.21
C SER A 83 1.43 7.31 -1.27
N GLY A 84 2.71 7.69 -1.30
CA GLY A 84 3.72 7.06 -2.13
C GLY A 84 4.86 6.49 -1.28
N PHE A 85 5.96 6.16 -1.93
CA PHE A 85 7.15 5.63 -1.26
C PHE A 85 7.68 6.54 -0.15
N GLN A 86 7.47 7.86 -0.26
CA GLN A 86 7.86 8.85 0.76
C GLN A 86 7.27 8.54 2.15
N ASN A 87 6.18 7.78 2.26
CA ASN A 87 5.65 7.33 3.54
C ASN A 87 6.66 6.52 4.36
N TYR A 88 7.52 5.75 3.69
CA TYR A 88 8.60 4.97 4.31
C TYR A 88 9.89 5.77 4.50
N GLU A 89 9.97 6.99 3.97
CA GLU A 89 11.13 7.88 4.03
C GLU A 89 11.04 8.90 5.17
N VAL A 90 9.87 9.05 5.78
CA VAL A 90 9.65 9.92 6.93
C VAL A 90 10.12 9.19 8.17
N GLY A 91 11.00 9.83 8.93
CA GLY A 91 11.42 9.40 10.24
C GLY A 91 10.92 10.37 11.32
N GLU A 92 11.19 10.06 12.56
CA GLU A 92 10.88 10.93 13.70
C GLU A 92 11.48 12.33 13.49
N ASN A 93 10.67 13.38 13.73
CA ASN A 93 11.03 14.78 13.53
C ASN A 93 11.47 15.11 12.08
N ASP A 94 10.88 14.44 11.08
CA ASP A 94 11.23 14.56 9.67
C ASP A 94 12.69 14.17 9.35
N ASP A 95 13.37 13.48 10.28
CA ASP A 95 14.73 13.00 10.07
C ASP A 95 14.75 11.73 9.22
N TYR A 96 15.13 11.87 7.96
CA TYR A 96 15.30 10.75 7.04
C TYR A 96 16.17 9.62 7.61
N ASN A 97 17.14 9.96 8.48
CA ASN A 97 18.07 8.99 9.08
C ASN A 97 17.35 7.93 9.92
N ASN A 98 16.22 8.28 10.50
CA ASN A 98 15.41 7.40 11.35
C ASN A 98 14.25 6.75 10.59
N SER A 99 14.24 6.85 9.25
CA SER A 99 13.18 6.27 8.43
C SER A 99 13.35 4.78 8.22
N PHE A 100 12.24 4.10 7.93
CA PHE A 100 12.22 2.69 7.56
C PHE A 100 13.17 2.39 6.39
N VAL A 101 13.17 3.24 5.36
CA VAL A 101 14.04 3.10 4.19
C VAL A 101 15.52 3.20 4.57
N ALA A 102 15.90 4.21 5.36
CA ALA A 102 17.28 4.40 5.78
C ALA A 102 17.78 3.23 6.65
N PHE A 103 16.91 2.67 7.50
CA PHE A 103 17.24 1.51 8.33
C PHE A 103 17.72 0.32 7.51
N PHE A 104 17.02 -0.03 6.43
CA PHE A 104 17.37 -1.17 5.58
C PHE A 104 18.50 -0.83 4.59
N ALA A 105 18.47 0.35 3.96
CA ALA A 105 19.50 0.75 3.01
C ALA A 105 20.91 0.78 3.65
N ARG A 106 21.04 1.28 4.90
CA ARG A 106 22.29 1.28 5.65
C ARG A 106 22.79 -0.10 6.03
N ARG A 107 21.89 -1.11 6.04
CA ARG A 107 22.21 -2.52 6.27
C ARG A 107 22.46 -3.29 4.98
N ASN A 108 22.76 -2.55 3.89
CA ASN A 108 23.11 -3.07 2.57
C ASN A 108 21.97 -3.81 1.86
N PHE A 109 20.73 -3.45 2.13
CA PHE A 109 19.61 -3.83 1.26
C PHE A 109 19.45 -2.79 0.15
N ASP A 110 19.06 -3.24 -1.05
CA ASP A 110 18.61 -2.37 -2.13
C ASP A 110 17.10 -2.12 -1.93
N VAL A 111 16.74 -0.93 -1.47
CA VAL A 111 15.36 -0.60 -1.14
C VAL A 111 14.72 0.10 -2.31
N TRP A 112 13.73 -0.56 -2.91
CA TRP A 112 12.92 -0.04 -3.99
C TRP A 112 11.54 0.33 -3.48
N GLY A 113 10.90 1.28 -4.16
CA GLY A 113 9.56 1.72 -3.85
C GLY A 113 8.77 2.05 -5.10
N TYR A 114 7.50 1.79 -5.00
CA TYR A 114 6.49 2.19 -5.96
C TYR A 114 5.68 3.34 -5.36
N SER A 115 5.33 4.35 -6.16
CA SER A 115 4.36 5.37 -5.77
C SER A 115 3.24 5.39 -6.79
N GLN A 116 2.01 5.32 -6.33
CA GLN A 116 0.82 5.18 -7.16
C GLN A 116 0.64 6.35 -8.14
N ARG A 117 -0.12 6.14 -9.21
CA ARG A 117 -0.42 7.13 -10.26
C ARG A 117 -1.05 8.42 -9.71
N VAL A 118 -1.82 8.33 -8.63
CA VAL A 118 -2.43 9.49 -7.94
C VAL A 118 -1.40 10.50 -7.40
N GLN A 119 -0.13 10.10 -7.21
CA GLN A 119 0.96 10.97 -6.73
C GLN A 119 1.23 12.19 -7.63
N GLY A 120 0.87 12.13 -8.90
CA GLY A 120 1.03 13.22 -9.85
C GLY A 120 -0.10 14.25 -9.85
N LEU A 121 -1.17 14.03 -9.07
CA LEU A 121 -2.35 14.87 -9.05
C LEU A 121 -2.31 15.84 -7.85
N VAL A 122 -2.54 17.12 -8.10
CA VAL A 122 -2.68 18.14 -7.05
C VAL A 122 -4.16 18.48 -6.83
N ALA A 123 -4.50 18.95 -5.63
CA ALA A 123 -5.86 19.34 -5.27
C ALA A 123 -6.51 20.24 -6.33
N GLY A 124 -7.77 20.01 -6.64
CA GLY A 124 -8.55 20.76 -7.59
C GLY A 124 -8.28 20.44 -9.08
N THR A 125 -7.34 19.55 -9.38
CA THR A 125 -7.02 19.18 -10.79
C THR A 125 -8.23 18.57 -11.50
N CYS A 126 -8.91 17.64 -10.84
CA CYS A 126 -10.07 16.95 -11.43
C CYS A 126 -11.33 17.82 -11.40
N GLU A 127 -11.58 18.52 -10.31
CA GLU A 127 -12.76 19.36 -10.10
C GLU A 127 -12.77 20.59 -11.03
N SER A 128 -11.60 21.15 -11.33
CA SER A 128 -11.46 22.28 -12.24
C SER A 128 -11.55 21.90 -13.71
N GLY A 129 -11.50 20.61 -14.04
CA GLY A 129 -11.37 20.12 -15.41
C GLY A 129 -9.99 20.39 -16.03
N ALA A 130 -8.98 20.71 -15.22
CA ALA A 130 -7.60 20.92 -15.70
C ALA A 130 -6.99 19.64 -16.28
N ALA A 131 -7.52 18.47 -15.88
CA ALA A 131 -7.19 17.18 -16.44
C ALA A 131 -8.44 16.31 -16.61
N ASP A 132 -8.42 15.41 -17.59
CA ASP A 132 -9.43 14.37 -17.75
C ASP A 132 -9.15 13.21 -16.78
N CYS A 133 -9.77 13.29 -15.60
CA CYS A 133 -9.63 12.28 -14.55
C CYS A 133 -10.44 11.01 -14.80
N SER A 134 -11.10 10.86 -15.95
CA SER A 134 -11.77 9.61 -16.32
C SER A 134 -10.80 8.41 -16.40
N ALA A 135 -9.52 8.67 -16.63
CA ALA A 135 -8.46 7.67 -16.56
C ALA A 135 -8.41 6.92 -15.21
N MET A 136 -8.88 7.55 -14.12
CA MET A 136 -8.94 6.92 -12.80
C MET A 136 -9.97 5.78 -12.70
N ALA A 137 -10.87 5.65 -13.70
CA ALA A 137 -11.79 4.52 -13.81
C ALA A 137 -11.06 3.16 -13.82
N ASP A 138 -9.83 3.12 -14.35
CA ASP A 138 -9.02 1.92 -14.50
C ASP A 138 -7.92 1.78 -13.43
N TRP A 139 -7.79 2.75 -12.50
CA TRP A 139 -6.77 2.71 -11.46
C TRP A 139 -7.22 1.85 -10.27
N GLY A 140 -7.27 0.53 -10.49
CA GLY A 140 -7.59 -0.48 -9.49
C GLY A 140 -6.36 -1.29 -9.07
N LEU A 141 -6.59 -2.36 -8.32
CA LEU A 141 -5.52 -3.27 -7.89
C LEU A 141 -4.80 -3.91 -9.08
N GLN A 142 -5.50 -4.23 -10.18
CA GLN A 142 -4.86 -4.80 -11.37
C GLN A 142 -3.83 -3.81 -11.95
N SER A 143 -4.16 -2.53 -12.04
CA SER A 143 -3.21 -1.54 -12.55
C SER A 143 -1.98 -1.39 -11.64
N ILE A 144 -2.14 -1.57 -10.32
CA ILE A 144 -1.02 -1.59 -9.38
C ILE A 144 -0.17 -2.84 -9.61
N VAL A 145 -0.77 -4.02 -9.77
CA VAL A 145 -0.06 -5.28 -10.07
C VAL A 145 0.75 -5.16 -11.35
N ASP A 146 0.18 -4.59 -12.41
CA ASP A 146 0.85 -4.39 -13.71
C ASP A 146 2.03 -3.41 -13.59
N ASP A 147 1.84 -2.28 -12.89
CA ASP A 147 2.89 -1.30 -12.62
C ASP A 147 4.04 -1.92 -11.79
N VAL A 148 3.69 -2.70 -10.76
CA VAL A 148 4.67 -3.41 -9.89
C VAL A 148 5.43 -4.48 -10.68
N ALA A 149 4.78 -5.18 -11.61
CA ALA A 149 5.46 -6.10 -12.51
C ALA A 149 6.50 -5.39 -13.39
N PHE A 150 6.20 -4.17 -13.87
CA PHE A 150 7.19 -3.34 -14.55
C PHE A 150 8.34 -2.91 -13.63
N VAL A 151 8.05 -2.50 -12.37
CA VAL A 151 9.11 -2.21 -11.37
C VAL A 151 10.01 -3.44 -11.19
N ARG A 152 9.43 -4.64 -11.06
CA ARG A 152 10.18 -5.89 -10.94
C ARG A 152 11.10 -6.13 -12.13
N GLN A 153 10.66 -5.80 -13.35
CA GLN A 153 11.50 -5.87 -14.55
C GLN A 153 12.69 -4.90 -14.47
N GLN A 154 12.48 -3.67 -13.94
CA GLN A 154 13.59 -2.72 -13.75
C GLN A 154 14.58 -3.21 -12.68
N MET A 155 14.10 -3.87 -11.63
CA MET A 155 14.97 -4.50 -10.61
C MET A 155 15.81 -5.63 -11.23
N GLU A 156 15.22 -6.44 -12.12
CA GLU A 156 15.92 -7.51 -12.84
C GLU A 156 17.07 -6.99 -13.72
N LEU A 157 16.90 -5.82 -14.35
CA LEU A 157 17.97 -5.17 -15.13
C LEU A 157 19.16 -4.76 -14.26
N VAL A 158 18.91 -4.43 -12.99
CA VAL A 158 19.96 -4.03 -12.03
C VAL A 158 20.60 -5.24 -11.34
N HIS A 159 19.79 -6.25 -11.03
CA HIS A 159 20.19 -7.45 -10.28
C HIS A 159 19.67 -8.71 -10.96
N PRO A 160 20.28 -9.14 -12.09
CA PRO A 160 19.81 -10.30 -12.83
C PRO A 160 19.74 -11.57 -11.98
N GLY A 161 18.61 -12.28 -12.05
CA GLY A 161 18.38 -13.52 -11.31
C GLY A 161 18.06 -13.36 -9.82
N GLN A 162 18.06 -12.14 -9.27
CA GLN A 162 17.66 -11.90 -7.88
C GLN A 162 16.17 -11.67 -7.76
N ARG A 163 15.52 -12.39 -6.85
CA ARG A 163 14.12 -12.18 -6.48
C ARG A 163 14.07 -11.23 -5.27
N PRO A 164 13.34 -10.10 -5.36
CA PRO A 164 13.14 -9.21 -4.21
C PRO A 164 12.12 -9.79 -3.24
N VAL A 165 12.12 -9.27 -2.02
CA VAL A 165 10.97 -9.36 -1.11
C VAL A 165 10.03 -8.21 -1.44
N VAL A 166 8.73 -8.48 -1.58
CA VAL A 166 7.69 -7.44 -1.77
C VAL A 166 6.92 -7.22 -0.48
N GLY A 167 6.53 -5.99 -0.19
CA GLY A 167 5.74 -5.76 1.02
C GLY A 167 5.25 -4.32 1.15
N GLY A 168 4.48 -4.08 2.20
CA GLY A 168 3.98 -2.75 2.51
C GLY A 168 2.97 -2.71 3.63
N LEU A 169 2.50 -1.49 3.91
CA LEU A 169 1.50 -1.16 4.92
C LEU A 169 0.13 -0.95 4.25
N SER A 170 -0.94 -1.42 4.88
CA SER A 170 -2.32 -1.10 4.47
C SER A 170 -2.59 -1.52 3.01
N LEU A 171 -2.96 -0.60 2.13
CA LEU A 171 -3.09 -0.88 0.70
C LEU A 171 -1.81 -1.46 0.09
N GLY A 172 -0.63 -1.09 0.60
CA GLY A 172 0.64 -1.67 0.17
C GLY A 172 0.75 -3.16 0.49
N SER A 173 0.25 -3.61 1.65
CA SER A 173 0.11 -5.02 1.99
C SER A 173 -0.88 -5.72 1.06
N ILE A 174 -2.05 -5.13 0.83
CA ILE A 174 -3.08 -5.61 -0.08
C ILE A 174 -2.53 -5.76 -1.51
N ALA A 175 -1.83 -4.74 -2.01
CA ALA A 175 -1.19 -4.78 -3.32
C ALA A 175 -0.09 -5.84 -3.40
N SER A 176 0.65 -6.08 -2.30
CA SER A 176 1.63 -7.16 -2.21
C SER A 176 0.96 -8.54 -2.30
N ILE A 177 -0.18 -8.74 -1.62
CA ILE A 177 -0.99 -9.95 -1.71
C ILE A 177 -1.44 -10.18 -3.17
N ALA A 178 -2.01 -9.15 -3.81
CA ALA A 178 -2.43 -9.24 -5.21
C ALA A 178 -1.25 -9.55 -6.16
N THR A 179 -0.09 -8.96 -5.89
CA THR A 179 1.13 -9.14 -6.68
C THR A 179 1.68 -10.57 -6.57
N ILE A 180 1.80 -11.13 -5.36
CA ILE A 180 2.27 -12.52 -5.17
C ILE A 180 1.22 -13.54 -5.64
N ASN A 181 -0.06 -13.20 -5.61
CA ASN A 181 -1.13 -14.01 -6.22
C ASN A 181 -0.96 -14.11 -7.76
N ALA A 182 -0.64 -12.98 -8.40
CA ALA A 182 -0.45 -12.94 -9.85
C ALA A 182 0.90 -13.56 -10.30
N HIS A 183 1.97 -13.33 -9.52
CA HIS A 183 3.35 -13.67 -9.86
C HIS A 183 4.08 -14.40 -8.70
N PRO A 184 3.62 -15.59 -8.27
CA PRO A 184 4.14 -16.24 -7.05
C PRO A 184 5.61 -16.64 -7.14
N GLY A 185 6.17 -16.81 -8.35
CA GLY A 185 7.57 -17.18 -8.58
C GLY A 185 8.57 -16.03 -8.59
N ASP A 186 8.11 -14.77 -8.63
CA ASP A 186 8.96 -13.60 -8.89
C ASP A 186 9.57 -12.99 -7.61
N TYR A 187 9.13 -13.44 -6.45
CA TYR A 187 9.51 -12.86 -5.15
C TYR A 187 10.18 -13.89 -4.25
N ALA A 188 11.11 -13.44 -3.40
CA ALA A 188 11.80 -14.25 -2.40
C ALA A 188 11.02 -14.35 -1.08
N GLY A 189 9.99 -13.54 -0.90
CA GLY A 189 9.14 -13.50 0.28
C GLY A 189 8.20 -12.31 0.26
N ALA A 190 7.34 -12.20 1.28
CA ALA A 190 6.44 -11.06 1.44
C ALA A 190 6.44 -10.49 2.86
N ILE A 191 6.35 -9.16 2.99
CA ILE A 191 6.17 -8.41 4.24
C ILE A 191 4.78 -7.78 4.21
N LEU A 192 3.87 -8.27 5.04
CA LEU A 192 2.49 -7.85 5.08
C LEU A 192 2.22 -7.11 6.40
N ILE A 193 1.99 -5.80 6.33
CA ILE A 193 1.71 -4.97 7.50
C ILE A 193 0.29 -4.43 7.36
N GLU A 194 -0.64 -4.92 8.19
CA GLU A 194 -1.98 -4.39 8.32
C GLU A 194 -2.71 -4.15 6.97
N GLY A 195 -2.89 -5.18 6.17
CA GLY A 195 -3.68 -5.14 4.93
C GLY A 195 -4.12 -6.53 4.50
N THR A 196 -5.41 -6.75 4.45
CA THR A 196 -6.05 -8.04 4.18
C THR A 196 -6.91 -8.00 2.92
N MET A 197 -7.06 -9.14 2.26
CA MET A 197 -7.94 -9.35 1.10
C MET A 197 -8.96 -10.47 1.33
N TYR A 198 -8.98 -11.03 2.54
CA TYR A 198 -9.92 -12.09 2.90
C TYR A 198 -10.22 -12.03 4.40
N ASP A 199 -11.45 -12.33 4.78
CA ASP A 199 -11.90 -12.48 6.16
C ASP A 199 -12.92 -13.63 6.20
N GLU A 200 -12.78 -14.53 7.19
CA GLU A 200 -13.73 -15.64 7.37
C GLU A 200 -15.05 -15.19 8.00
N ASP A 201 -15.08 -14.03 8.68
CA ASP A 201 -16.30 -13.49 9.29
C ASP A 201 -17.31 -13.10 8.23
N LEU A 202 -18.42 -13.83 8.20
CA LEU A 202 -19.52 -13.59 7.25
C LEU A 202 -20.15 -12.20 7.40
N THR A 203 -20.09 -11.59 8.58
CA THR A 203 -20.58 -10.22 8.80
C THR A 203 -19.67 -9.22 8.09
N VAL A 204 -18.36 -9.35 8.24
CA VAL A 204 -17.37 -8.54 7.52
C VAL A 204 -17.57 -8.68 6.02
N ARG A 205 -17.70 -9.91 5.52
CA ARG A 205 -17.92 -10.17 4.09
C ARG A 205 -19.22 -9.56 3.57
N ALA A 206 -20.34 -9.68 4.31
CA ALA A 206 -21.62 -9.12 3.91
C ALA A 206 -21.59 -7.58 3.85
N ILE A 207 -20.95 -6.95 4.81
CA ILE A 207 -20.75 -5.49 4.83
C ILE A 207 -19.91 -5.06 3.62
N ASN A 208 -18.80 -5.73 3.35
CA ASN A 208 -17.94 -5.42 2.21
C ASN A 208 -18.61 -5.68 0.86
N ALA A 209 -19.52 -6.67 0.76
CA ALA A 209 -20.32 -6.88 -0.44
C ALA A 209 -21.23 -5.68 -0.76
N ASN A 210 -21.82 -5.05 0.26
CA ASN A 210 -22.60 -3.82 0.08
C ASN A 210 -21.74 -2.66 -0.39
N PHE A 211 -20.51 -2.52 0.12
CA PHE A 211 -19.61 -1.47 -0.34
C PHE A 211 -19.08 -1.73 -1.74
N CYS A 212 -18.72 -2.98 -2.06
CA CYS A 212 -18.35 -3.37 -3.42
C CYS A 212 -19.46 -2.93 -4.41
N ALA A 213 -20.72 -3.26 -4.13
CA ALA A 213 -21.85 -2.85 -4.95
C ALA A 213 -22.06 -1.33 -5.01
N ALA A 214 -21.87 -0.63 -3.89
CA ALA A 214 -21.97 0.84 -3.86
C ALA A 214 -20.89 1.51 -4.71
N PHE A 215 -19.66 1.02 -4.66
CA PHE A 215 -18.58 1.53 -5.51
C PHE A 215 -18.79 1.19 -7.00
N ASP A 216 -19.38 0.04 -7.33
CA ASP A 216 -19.78 -0.26 -8.72
C ASP A 216 -20.80 0.77 -9.23
N VAL A 217 -21.77 1.18 -8.40
CA VAL A 217 -22.73 2.23 -8.75
C VAL A 217 -22.05 3.58 -8.94
N LEU A 218 -21.09 3.96 -8.08
CA LEU A 218 -20.32 5.21 -8.25
C LEU A 218 -19.55 5.20 -9.57
N LEU A 219 -18.83 4.13 -9.89
CA LEU A 219 -18.08 3.99 -11.13
C LEU A 219 -19.00 4.04 -12.36
N ALA A 220 -20.16 3.37 -12.32
CA ALA A 220 -21.15 3.40 -13.38
C ALA A 220 -21.73 4.81 -13.62
N ASN A 221 -21.77 5.65 -12.58
CA ASN A 221 -22.22 7.05 -12.64
C ASN A 221 -21.08 8.03 -12.98
N GLY A 222 -19.87 7.54 -13.33
CA GLY A 222 -18.74 8.41 -13.69
C GLY A 222 -17.98 9.02 -12.51
N VAL A 223 -18.18 8.51 -11.28
CA VAL A 223 -17.41 8.93 -10.10
C VAL A 223 -16.19 8.03 -9.99
N PHE A 224 -15.03 8.54 -10.37
CA PHE A 224 -13.80 7.75 -10.47
C PHE A 224 -12.81 8.00 -9.35
N TYR A 225 -12.99 9.06 -8.56
CA TYR A 225 -12.07 9.47 -7.48
C TYR A 225 -12.82 10.02 -6.27
N ASP A 226 -12.17 9.94 -5.11
CA ASP A 226 -12.48 10.73 -3.92
C ASP A 226 -11.37 11.78 -3.75
N GLY A 227 -11.77 13.06 -3.73
CA GLY A 227 -10.89 14.21 -3.54
C GLY A 227 -11.13 14.93 -2.21
N GLN A 228 -11.79 14.31 -1.24
CA GLN A 228 -12.13 14.95 0.05
C GLN A 228 -11.62 14.21 1.28
N GLY A 229 -11.63 12.88 1.26
CA GLY A 229 -11.26 12.08 2.43
C GLY A 229 -9.83 12.36 2.90
N LEU A 230 -8.86 12.20 2.02
CA LEU A 230 -7.45 12.44 2.35
C LEU A 230 -7.12 13.90 2.70
N PRO A 231 -7.61 14.93 1.96
CA PRO A 231 -7.48 16.32 2.38
C PRO A 231 -8.08 16.62 3.75
N GLY A 232 -9.19 15.97 4.12
CA GLY A 232 -9.79 16.06 5.45
C GLY A 232 -8.84 15.58 6.55
N PHE A 233 -8.20 14.42 6.38
CA PHE A 233 -7.17 13.92 7.30
C PHE A 233 -5.98 14.87 7.42
N LYS A 234 -5.49 15.41 6.30
CA LYS A 234 -4.39 16.40 6.29
C LYS A 234 -4.76 17.64 7.10
N LEU A 235 -5.96 18.16 6.90
CA LEU A 235 -6.43 19.36 7.61
C LEU A 235 -6.51 19.12 9.12
N ILE A 236 -7.14 18.04 9.56
CA ILE A 236 -7.28 17.72 10.99
C ILE A 236 -5.90 17.52 11.63
N SER A 237 -5.01 16.76 10.97
CA SER A 237 -3.64 16.53 11.42
C SER A 237 -2.85 17.84 11.51
N HIS A 238 -2.95 18.71 10.49
CA HIS A 238 -2.26 19.99 10.48
C HIS A 238 -2.71 20.89 11.64
N LEU A 239 -4.03 21.05 11.85
CA LEU A 239 -4.57 21.84 12.94
C LEU A 239 -4.08 21.33 14.31
N ALA A 240 -4.07 20.01 14.51
CA ALA A 240 -3.59 19.41 15.75
C ALA A 240 -2.07 19.63 15.96
N SER A 241 -1.28 19.64 14.88
CA SER A 241 0.18 19.82 15.00
C SER A 241 0.60 21.28 15.25
N VAL A 242 -0.16 22.28 14.74
CA VAL A 242 0.25 23.69 14.83
C VAL A 242 -0.41 24.44 16.00
N ASP A 243 -1.61 24.04 16.41
CA ASP A 243 -2.37 24.64 17.50
C ASP A 243 -3.22 23.58 18.22
N PRO A 244 -2.60 22.62 18.96
CA PRO A 244 -3.30 21.49 19.58
C PRO A 244 -4.41 21.92 20.56
N GLU A 245 -4.19 22.99 21.32
CA GLU A 245 -5.12 23.49 22.35
C GLU A 245 -6.19 24.44 21.75
N GLY A 246 -6.04 24.88 20.51
CA GLY A 246 -7.02 25.70 19.81
C GLY A 246 -8.33 24.95 19.59
N LEU A 247 -9.45 25.68 19.60
CA LEU A 247 -10.76 25.08 19.34
C LEU A 247 -10.86 24.62 17.87
N SER A 248 -11.32 23.41 17.66
CA SER A 248 -11.52 22.87 16.31
C SER A 248 -12.58 23.66 15.55
N PRO A 249 -12.24 24.24 14.37
CA PRO A 249 -13.20 24.94 13.55
C PRO A 249 -14.13 23.99 12.76
N LEU A 250 -13.93 22.69 12.86
CA LEU A 250 -14.63 21.69 12.06
C LEU A 250 -15.99 21.37 12.68
N PRO A 251 -17.11 21.62 11.98
CA PRO A 251 -18.46 21.48 12.54
C PRO A 251 -18.89 20.04 12.82
N ILE A 252 -18.10 19.05 12.35
CA ILE A 252 -18.37 17.63 12.61
C ILE A 252 -18.05 17.21 14.06
N PHE A 253 -17.30 18.04 14.80
CA PHE A 253 -16.96 17.76 16.20
C PHE A 253 -17.86 18.56 17.15
N PRO A 254 -18.12 18.03 18.36
CA PRO A 254 -18.86 18.75 19.39
C PRO A 254 -18.20 20.09 19.75
N PRO A 255 -18.98 21.12 20.12
CA PRO A 255 -18.44 22.37 20.64
C PRO A 255 -17.51 22.15 21.82
N GLY A 256 -16.37 22.83 21.83
CA GLY A 256 -15.36 22.70 22.89
C GLY A 256 -14.29 21.62 22.66
N PHE A 257 -14.35 20.90 21.52
CA PHE A 257 -13.23 20.05 21.12
C PHE A 257 -12.02 20.91 20.75
N THR A 258 -10.86 20.57 21.29
CA THR A 258 -9.58 21.11 20.80
C THR A 258 -9.22 20.47 19.45
N ASN A 259 -8.27 21.05 18.71
CA ASN A 259 -7.76 20.46 17.47
C ASN A 259 -7.12 19.09 17.75
N HIS A 260 -6.36 18.95 18.85
CA HIS A 260 -5.78 17.67 19.23
C HIS A 260 -6.87 16.62 19.54
N ARG A 261 -7.88 16.97 20.34
CA ARG A 261 -8.98 16.06 20.63
C ARG A 261 -9.78 15.65 19.40
N ALA A 262 -9.95 16.56 18.43
CA ALA A 262 -10.56 16.25 17.15
C ALA A 262 -9.71 15.27 16.34
N PHE A 263 -8.39 15.41 16.37
CA PHE A 263 -7.46 14.49 15.73
C PHE A 263 -7.50 13.10 16.40
N VAL A 264 -7.42 13.02 17.74
CA VAL A 264 -7.58 11.77 18.48
C VAL A 264 -8.93 11.12 18.16
N ALA A 265 -10.03 11.90 18.13
CA ALA A 265 -11.35 11.38 17.80
C ALA A 265 -11.42 10.80 16.38
N THR A 266 -10.71 11.40 15.42
CA THR A 266 -10.68 10.92 14.04
C THR A 266 -9.87 9.63 13.92
N MET A 267 -8.66 9.61 14.49
CA MET A 267 -7.74 8.48 14.36
C MET A 267 -8.10 7.29 15.24
N SER A 268 -8.77 7.53 16.37
CA SER A 268 -9.23 6.48 17.29
C SER A 268 -10.72 6.16 17.13
N ALA A 269 -11.35 6.62 16.04
CA ALA A 269 -12.73 6.24 15.74
C ALA A 269 -12.82 4.74 15.45
N PRO A 270 -13.96 4.10 15.78
CA PRO A 270 -14.28 2.79 15.24
C PRO A 270 -14.25 2.85 13.70
N PRO A 271 -13.99 1.73 13.02
CA PRO A 271 -13.94 1.73 11.58
C PRO A 271 -15.26 2.25 10.99
N LEU A 272 -15.18 3.37 10.29
CA LEU A 272 -16.28 3.85 9.44
C LEU A 272 -16.42 2.96 8.21
N SER A 273 -15.32 2.33 7.84
CA SER A 273 -15.28 1.33 6.77
C SER A 273 -15.64 -0.04 7.33
N PRO A 274 -16.39 -0.81 6.60
CA PRO A 274 -16.85 -2.16 6.92
C PRO A 274 -15.78 -3.23 6.86
N THR A 275 -14.51 -2.85 6.75
CA THR A 275 -13.42 -3.80 6.64
C THR A 275 -13.27 -4.66 7.89
N THR A 276 -13.61 -4.10 9.08
CA THR A 276 -13.60 -4.87 10.32
C THR A 276 -14.59 -4.24 11.31
N PRO A 277 -15.78 -4.80 11.53
CA PRO A 277 -16.76 -4.30 12.50
C PRO A 277 -16.32 -4.65 13.93
N ARG A 278 -15.11 -4.25 14.32
CA ARG A 278 -14.61 -4.49 15.66
C ARG A 278 -14.91 -3.32 16.57
N PRO A 279 -15.31 -3.55 17.80
CA PRO A 279 -15.51 -2.47 18.76
C PRO A 279 -14.18 -1.78 19.10
N GLY A 280 -14.23 -0.47 19.32
CA GLY A 280 -13.07 0.33 19.71
C GLY A 280 -12.53 1.18 18.56
N TYR A 281 -11.24 1.41 18.58
CA TYR A 281 -10.53 2.20 17.58
C TYR A 281 -10.12 1.35 16.37
N PHE A 282 -9.87 2.00 15.23
CA PHE A 282 -9.37 1.32 14.04
C PHE A 282 -7.95 1.79 13.64
N PHE A 283 -7.75 3.06 13.30
CA PHE A 283 -6.45 3.50 12.81
C PHE A 283 -5.38 3.47 13.90
N LEU A 284 -5.64 4.10 15.04
CA LEU A 284 -4.70 4.23 16.16
C LEU A 284 -5.39 3.94 17.48
N ALA A 285 -4.70 3.20 18.32
CA ALA A 285 -5.10 2.98 19.70
C ALA A 285 -5.08 4.29 20.47
N GLY A 286 -6.25 4.71 20.97
CA GLY A 286 -6.36 5.97 21.71
C GLY A 286 -7.69 6.13 22.42
N SER A 287 -7.80 7.19 23.21
CA SER A 287 -8.98 7.53 23.99
C SER A 287 -9.33 9.00 23.84
N VAL A 288 -10.49 9.27 23.27
CA VAL A 288 -11.05 10.63 23.16
C VAL A 288 -11.32 11.24 24.53
N ALA A 289 -11.68 10.40 25.52
CA ALA A 289 -11.95 10.85 26.89
C ALA A 289 -10.69 11.30 27.61
N GLU A 290 -9.56 10.62 27.36
CA GLU A 290 -8.24 10.94 27.91
C GLU A 290 -7.43 11.89 27.03
N ASP A 291 -7.95 12.22 25.83
CA ASP A 291 -7.34 13.10 24.84
C ASP A 291 -5.90 12.68 24.49
N ARG A 292 -5.69 11.38 24.21
CA ARG A 292 -4.36 10.85 23.88
C ARG A 292 -4.41 9.55 23.07
N PHE A 293 -3.31 9.29 22.39
CA PHE A 293 -2.97 7.96 21.86
C PHE A 293 -2.17 7.14 22.91
N PHE A 294 -2.16 5.82 22.73
CA PHE A 294 -1.55 4.93 23.73
C PHE A 294 -0.12 4.51 23.38
N PHE A 295 0.19 4.30 22.10
CA PHE A 295 1.42 3.64 21.68
C PHE A 295 2.30 4.48 20.76
N VAL A 296 1.79 5.54 20.18
CA VAL A 296 2.37 6.15 18.97
C VAL A 296 3.19 7.41 19.23
N ASN A 297 4.09 7.67 18.29
CA ASN A 297 4.83 8.92 18.15
C ASN A 297 3.99 9.89 17.29
N GLU A 298 3.30 10.83 17.93
CA GLU A 298 2.41 11.77 17.24
C GLU A 298 3.13 12.63 16.18
N PRO A 299 4.32 13.21 16.44
CA PRO A 299 5.08 13.93 15.40
C PRO A 299 5.30 13.09 14.14
N LEU A 300 5.61 11.80 14.28
CA LEU A 300 5.78 10.90 13.14
C LEU A 300 4.48 10.72 12.34
N ILE A 301 3.33 10.65 13.03
CA ILE A 301 2.02 10.55 12.37
C ILE A 301 1.72 11.82 11.59
N HIS A 302 1.89 13.00 12.19
CA HIS A 302 1.66 14.27 11.51
C HIS A 302 2.53 14.43 10.27
N SER A 303 3.81 14.10 10.37
CA SER A 303 4.75 14.10 9.24
C SER A 303 4.31 13.15 8.13
N ASN A 304 3.81 11.96 8.48
CA ASN A 304 3.31 11.00 7.49
C ASN A 304 2.01 11.45 6.82
N ILE A 305 1.03 11.93 7.58
CA ILE A 305 -0.24 12.42 7.04
C ILE A 305 -0.02 13.64 6.12
N ALA A 306 0.97 14.48 6.42
CA ALA A 306 1.35 15.61 5.57
C ALA A 306 1.78 15.16 4.15
N GLN A 307 2.28 13.92 4.00
CA GLN A 307 2.66 13.33 2.71
C GLN A 307 1.50 12.74 1.91
N PHE A 308 0.28 12.72 2.44
CA PHE A 308 -0.86 12.19 1.72
C PHE A 308 -1.11 12.99 0.45
N VAL A 309 -1.51 12.29 -0.60
CA VAL A 309 -2.02 12.90 -1.83
C VAL A 309 -3.45 13.42 -1.63
N ASP A 310 -3.96 14.13 -2.62
CA ASP A 310 -5.28 14.75 -2.50
C ASP A 310 -6.40 13.86 -3.08
N TYR A 311 -6.06 12.77 -3.76
CA TYR A 311 -7.01 11.89 -4.43
C TYR A 311 -6.80 10.43 -4.09
N SER A 312 -7.89 9.67 -4.05
CA SER A 312 -7.86 8.22 -4.11
C SER A 312 -8.77 7.70 -5.23
N ALA A 313 -8.34 6.67 -5.93
CA ALA A 313 -9.13 6.06 -7.00
C ALA A 313 -10.24 5.18 -6.41
N ILE A 314 -11.49 5.43 -6.79
CA ILE A 314 -12.66 4.63 -6.37
C ILE A 314 -12.50 3.17 -6.78
N ARG A 315 -11.91 2.91 -7.97
CA ARG A 315 -11.66 1.55 -8.44
C ARG A 315 -10.77 0.75 -7.49
N THR A 316 -9.72 1.36 -6.92
CA THR A 316 -8.86 0.68 -5.94
C THR A 316 -9.64 0.28 -4.68
N ILE A 317 -10.45 1.21 -4.13
CA ILE A 317 -11.25 0.95 -2.93
C ILE A 317 -12.33 -0.12 -3.22
N ARG A 318 -12.94 -0.07 -4.40
CA ARG A 318 -13.87 -1.08 -4.90
C ARG A 318 -13.22 -2.46 -4.92
N ASP A 319 -12.05 -2.61 -5.52
CA ASP A 319 -11.38 -3.91 -5.67
C ASP A 319 -11.02 -4.50 -4.30
N VAL A 320 -10.59 -3.68 -3.33
CA VAL A 320 -10.37 -4.10 -1.94
C VAL A 320 -11.67 -4.58 -1.30
N SER A 321 -12.75 -3.81 -1.40
CA SER A 321 -14.05 -4.17 -0.81
C SER A 321 -14.61 -5.45 -1.43
N CYS A 322 -14.49 -5.64 -2.74
CA CYS A 322 -14.94 -6.86 -3.42
C CYS A 322 -14.10 -8.08 -3.00
N GLY A 323 -12.78 -7.93 -2.85
CA GLY A 323 -11.92 -8.99 -2.32
C GLY A 323 -12.35 -9.43 -0.92
N LEU A 324 -12.56 -8.48 0.01
CA LEU A 324 -13.05 -8.74 1.36
C LEU A 324 -14.48 -9.32 1.37
N ALA A 325 -15.28 -9.07 0.34
CA ALA A 325 -16.57 -9.71 0.13
C ALA A 325 -16.47 -11.17 -0.33
N GLY A 326 -15.28 -11.62 -0.75
CA GLY A 326 -15.01 -12.98 -1.19
C GLY A 326 -14.73 -13.13 -2.69
N ASP A 327 -14.52 -12.02 -3.42
CA ASP A 327 -14.00 -12.07 -4.79
C ASP A 327 -12.54 -12.58 -4.74
N GLN A 328 -12.26 -13.66 -5.46
CA GLN A 328 -10.97 -14.33 -5.45
C GLN A 328 -10.01 -13.84 -6.56
N THR A 329 -10.35 -12.78 -7.29
CA THR A 329 -9.52 -12.26 -8.38
C THR A 329 -8.06 -12.04 -7.94
N PHE A 330 -7.85 -11.53 -6.73
CA PHE A 330 -6.52 -11.22 -6.20
C PHE A 330 -6.02 -12.17 -5.10
N THR A 331 -6.74 -13.27 -4.84
CA THR A 331 -6.38 -14.22 -3.78
C THR A 331 -6.43 -15.69 -4.22
N GLY A 332 -7.07 -15.98 -5.36
CA GLY A 332 -7.38 -17.35 -5.77
C GLY A 332 -6.17 -18.25 -6.07
N ASN A 333 -4.97 -17.68 -6.19
CA ASN A 333 -3.75 -18.43 -6.45
C ASN A 333 -2.71 -18.34 -5.31
N LEU A 334 -3.08 -17.80 -4.14
CA LEU A 334 -2.14 -17.62 -3.02
C LEU A 334 -1.53 -18.91 -2.49
N GLN A 335 -2.22 -20.05 -2.63
CA GLN A 335 -1.67 -21.37 -2.29
C GLN A 335 -0.43 -21.75 -3.13
N SER A 336 -0.22 -21.12 -4.29
CA SER A 336 0.97 -21.34 -5.13
C SER A 336 2.20 -20.58 -4.62
N PHE A 337 2.03 -19.60 -3.74
CA PHE A 337 3.13 -18.87 -3.13
C PHE A 337 3.76 -19.71 -2.03
N ASN A 338 5.00 -20.14 -2.25
CA ASN A 338 5.74 -21.06 -1.37
C ASN A 338 6.97 -20.43 -0.72
N GLN A 339 7.09 -19.11 -0.79
CA GLN A 339 8.18 -18.37 -0.16
C GLN A 339 7.76 -17.88 1.25
N PRO A 340 8.72 -17.58 2.13
CA PRO A 340 8.39 -17.12 3.48
C PRO A 340 7.61 -15.81 3.48
N VAL A 341 6.73 -15.66 4.47
CA VAL A 341 5.91 -14.47 4.68
C VAL A 341 6.04 -14.01 6.13
N ILE A 342 6.23 -12.71 6.35
CA ILE A 342 6.12 -12.11 7.68
C ILE A 342 4.88 -11.19 7.71
N VAL A 343 4.06 -11.36 8.74
CA VAL A 343 2.78 -10.65 8.91
C VAL A 343 2.79 -9.87 10.21
N PHE A 344 2.34 -8.62 10.15
CA PHE A 344 2.08 -7.77 11.32
C PHE A 344 0.61 -7.42 11.36
N ALA A 345 -0.08 -7.80 12.44
CA ALA A 345 -1.52 -7.62 12.59
C ALA A 345 -1.88 -7.02 13.94
N GLY A 346 -2.69 -5.96 13.93
CA GLY A 346 -3.27 -5.32 15.11
C GLY A 346 -4.68 -5.82 15.36
N GLY A 347 -4.99 -6.18 16.62
CA GLY A 347 -6.30 -6.76 16.95
C GLY A 347 -7.47 -5.83 16.69
N HIS A 348 -7.26 -4.52 16.72
CA HIS A 348 -8.24 -3.48 16.38
C HIS A 348 -8.10 -2.94 14.95
N GLY A 349 -7.04 -3.32 14.22
CA GLY A 349 -6.89 -3.08 12.80
C GLY A 349 -7.61 -4.13 11.97
N PHE A 350 -6.94 -4.72 10.98
CA PHE A 350 -7.48 -5.85 10.20
C PHE A 350 -7.48 -7.18 10.98
N GLY A 351 -6.73 -7.27 12.06
CA GLY A 351 -6.82 -8.33 13.06
C GLY A 351 -6.80 -9.74 12.48
N THR A 352 -7.86 -10.52 12.78
CA THR A 352 -7.99 -11.91 12.31
C THR A 352 -8.07 -12.01 10.79
N GLY A 353 -8.58 -11.00 10.07
CA GLY A 353 -8.58 -11.01 8.61
C GLY A 353 -7.16 -11.10 8.02
N MET A 354 -6.15 -10.54 8.70
CA MET A 354 -4.74 -10.74 8.33
C MET A 354 -4.32 -12.21 8.47
N VAL A 355 -4.76 -12.87 9.55
CA VAL A 355 -4.50 -14.28 9.80
C VAL A 355 -5.21 -15.14 8.77
N ASP A 356 -6.48 -14.83 8.47
CA ASP A 356 -7.29 -15.55 7.48
C ASP A 356 -6.67 -15.45 6.07
N THR A 357 -6.21 -14.26 5.67
CA THR A 357 -5.48 -14.09 4.40
C THR A 357 -4.18 -14.87 4.39
N ALA A 358 -3.41 -14.86 5.49
CA ALA A 358 -2.17 -15.64 5.59
C ALA A 358 -2.43 -17.16 5.50
N ASN A 359 -3.55 -17.64 6.03
CA ASN A 359 -3.96 -19.06 5.95
C ASN A 359 -4.27 -19.52 4.51
N LEU A 360 -4.56 -18.59 3.57
CA LEU A 360 -4.68 -18.94 2.15
C LEU A 360 -3.33 -19.31 1.51
N MET A 361 -2.22 -18.91 2.11
CA MET A 361 -0.85 -19.19 1.64
C MET A 361 -0.36 -20.52 2.20
N THR A 362 -1.08 -21.60 1.94
CA THR A 362 -0.86 -22.93 2.56
C THR A 362 0.50 -23.55 2.27
N SER A 363 1.20 -23.10 1.24
CA SER A 363 2.55 -23.56 0.88
C SER A 363 3.67 -22.67 1.44
N ALA A 364 3.33 -21.53 2.05
CA ALA A 364 4.29 -20.57 2.60
C ALA A 364 4.59 -20.87 4.08
N GLN A 365 5.82 -20.53 4.50
CA GLN A 365 6.14 -20.42 5.93
C GLN A 365 5.74 -19.03 6.41
N VAL A 366 4.73 -18.94 7.28
CA VAL A 366 4.22 -17.67 7.81
C VAL A 366 4.77 -17.40 9.21
N THR A 367 5.40 -16.24 9.39
CA THR A 367 5.78 -15.68 10.69
C THR A 367 4.78 -14.59 11.07
N LEU A 368 3.97 -14.80 12.09
CA LEU A 368 2.92 -13.89 12.54
C LEU A 368 3.37 -13.08 13.75
N ASN A 369 3.29 -11.76 13.67
CA ASN A 369 3.43 -10.80 14.76
C ASN A 369 2.07 -10.15 15.03
N PHE A 370 1.32 -10.69 15.98
CA PHE A 370 -0.01 -10.21 16.36
C PHE A 370 0.05 -9.40 17.64
N LYS A 371 -0.51 -8.19 17.62
CA LYS A 371 -0.62 -7.28 18.76
C LYS A 371 -2.11 -6.99 19.02
N GLU A 372 -2.67 -7.60 20.05
CA GLU A 372 -4.11 -7.55 20.34
C GLU A 372 -4.63 -6.11 20.51
N GLU A 373 -3.83 -5.23 21.13
CA GLU A 373 -4.21 -3.86 21.47
C GLU A 373 -3.88 -2.83 20.39
N TYR A 374 -3.28 -3.23 19.27
CA TYR A 374 -2.90 -2.31 18.19
C TYR A 374 -4.02 -2.09 17.21
N GLY A 375 -4.17 -0.84 16.76
CA GLY A 375 -4.95 -0.46 15.59
C GLY A 375 -4.17 -0.66 14.29
N HIS A 376 -4.78 -0.22 13.21
CA HIS A 376 -4.33 -0.44 11.83
C HIS A 376 -2.91 0.10 11.52
N VAL A 377 -2.51 1.22 12.11
CA VAL A 377 -1.20 1.81 11.81
C VAL A 377 -0.28 1.90 13.03
N ASP A 378 -0.69 1.39 14.20
CA ASP A 378 0.13 1.42 15.41
C ASP A 378 1.48 0.74 15.22
N HIS A 379 1.56 -0.35 14.46
CA HIS A 379 2.81 -1.06 14.20
C HIS A 379 3.91 -0.14 13.68
N VAL A 380 3.60 0.72 12.72
CA VAL A 380 4.61 1.57 12.05
C VAL A 380 4.80 2.93 12.72
N PHE A 381 3.85 3.35 13.58
CA PHE A 381 3.93 4.62 14.31
C PHE A 381 4.18 4.44 15.81
N SER A 382 4.32 3.20 16.29
CA SER A 382 4.65 2.92 17.69
C SER A 382 5.96 3.59 18.10
N LEU A 383 6.03 4.07 19.34
CA LEU A 383 7.28 4.52 19.97
C LEU A 383 8.38 3.44 19.97
N ASN A 384 7.99 2.18 19.83
CA ASN A 384 8.88 1.03 19.76
C ASN A 384 8.98 0.40 18.38
N HIS A 385 8.50 1.06 17.30
CA HIS A 385 8.41 0.49 15.94
C HIS A 385 9.73 -0.15 15.49
N LEU A 386 10.87 0.46 15.81
CA LEU A 386 12.19 -0.07 15.49
C LEU A 386 12.41 -1.51 16.01
N HIS A 387 12.00 -1.77 17.26
CA HIS A 387 12.15 -3.08 17.90
C HIS A 387 11.03 -4.06 17.52
N GLU A 388 9.85 -3.54 17.22
CA GLU A 388 8.64 -4.34 17.01
C GLU A 388 8.38 -4.64 15.54
N VAL A 389 8.95 -3.87 14.61
CA VAL A 389 8.76 -4.03 13.17
C VAL A 389 10.08 -4.18 12.42
N GLU A 390 10.97 -3.16 12.45
CA GLU A 390 12.17 -3.17 11.60
C GLU A 390 13.16 -4.27 11.99
N HIS A 391 13.43 -4.47 13.30
CA HIS A 391 14.33 -5.54 13.73
C HIS A 391 13.77 -6.94 13.46
N PRO A 392 12.50 -7.26 13.74
CA PRO A 392 11.88 -8.52 13.32
C PRO A 392 11.94 -8.75 11.82
N ILE A 393 11.64 -7.73 10.99
CA ILE A 393 11.76 -7.82 9.54
C ILE A 393 13.23 -8.09 9.15
N LEU A 394 14.19 -7.36 9.70
CA LEU A 394 15.62 -7.58 9.41
C LEU A 394 16.05 -9.01 9.73
N LYS A 395 15.69 -9.52 10.90
CA LYS A 395 15.99 -10.90 11.29
C LYS A 395 15.38 -11.89 10.31
N TRP A 396 14.10 -11.72 9.98
CA TRP A 396 13.39 -12.58 9.05
C TRP A 396 13.98 -12.51 7.63
N LEU A 397 14.34 -11.32 7.12
CA LEU A 397 15.00 -11.16 5.82
C LEU A 397 16.30 -11.97 5.75
N LEU A 398 17.12 -11.92 6.81
CA LEU A 398 18.39 -12.62 6.84
C LEU A 398 18.22 -14.14 7.00
N GLN A 399 17.33 -14.58 7.85
CA GLN A 399 17.19 -16.00 8.21
C GLN A 399 16.32 -16.79 7.24
N GLU A 400 15.22 -16.19 6.79
CA GLU A 400 14.16 -16.89 6.04
C GLU A 400 14.14 -16.52 4.56
N ALA A 401 14.11 -15.22 4.23
CA ALA A 401 13.95 -14.79 2.85
C ALA A 401 15.23 -14.94 2.02
N PHE A 402 16.36 -14.48 2.53
CA PHE A 402 17.64 -14.51 1.81
C PHE A 402 18.62 -15.56 2.36
N LYS A 403 18.30 -16.22 3.48
CA LYS A 403 19.08 -17.30 4.11
C LYS A 403 20.57 -16.97 4.29
N GLN A 404 20.83 -15.77 4.82
CA GLN A 404 22.18 -15.27 5.08
C GLN A 404 22.55 -15.50 6.55
N PRO A 405 23.86 -15.65 6.88
CA PRO A 405 24.29 -15.75 8.26
C PRO A 405 24.00 -14.45 9.01
N LEU A 406 23.59 -14.57 10.27
CA LEU A 406 23.56 -13.44 11.21
C LEU A 406 25.02 -13.10 11.56
N GLU A 407 25.40 -11.84 11.38
CA GLU A 407 26.69 -11.32 11.88
C GLU A 407 26.60 -10.97 13.35
#